data_c3a9026a0afc36a356b1294890cbc883
#
_entry.id   c3a9026a0afc36a356b1294890cbc883
#
_cell.length_a   1.000
_cell.length_b   1.000
_cell.length_c   1.000
_cell.angle_alpha   90.00
_cell.angle_beta   90.00
_cell.angle_gamma   90.00
#
_symmetry.space_group_name_H-M   'P 1'
#
loop_
_entity.id
_entity.type
_entity.pdbx_description
1 polymer ?
#
loop_
_entity_poly.entity_id
_entity_poly.type
_entity_poly.pdbx_seq_one_letter_code
_entity_poly.pdbx_strand_id
1 'polypeptide(L)'
;MDDTIKSILHKVIQLTRQNPEFNTELRKELEIAPSAMSVPVLNDSITRDITSIREALEIRANVSISYGFVKEQRVRDQLIIDNLRMENAALKLKEPEAERFYTFCVNAFYQLENIVNYYFHVTFPNNDELLTIIEKYTEGDFKFKRNGRETDVSDIPIAHKINALCNILFLGDKFRMTLGQLRQVRNKGEHRCMVIQQEKKDKLYNFFKYNTFNSIRFYLIKVVNSIESNVGKPIVENRTNVEAVISSLLPSACYVRFDDKTEELPEKFLPKVKGKQNGDKVILILVNGKIDDMQLKD
;
A
#
# COMPACT_ATOMS: atom_id res chain seq x y z
N MET A 1 -9.54 2.68 -22.26
CA MET A 1 -8.70 3.87 -22.58
C MET A 1 -9.63 4.96 -23.05
N ASP A 2 -9.59 6.12 -22.41
CA ASP A 2 -10.40 7.29 -22.74
C ASP A 2 -10.21 7.66 -24.23
N ASP A 3 -11.28 8.03 -24.92
CA ASP A 3 -11.24 8.38 -26.34
C ASP A 3 -10.38 9.64 -26.60
N THR A 4 -10.27 10.52 -25.60
CA THR A 4 -9.36 11.68 -25.64
C THR A 4 -7.90 11.22 -25.69
N ILE A 5 -7.52 10.22 -24.86
CA ILE A 5 -6.17 9.65 -24.82
C ILE A 5 -5.85 8.92 -26.14
N LYS A 6 -6.81 8.19 -26.71
CA LYS A 6 -6.64 7.56 -28.03
C LYS A 6 -6.39 8.58 -29.13
N SER A 7 -7.14 9.70 -29.10
CA SER A 7 -6.99 10.79 -30.07
C SER A 7 -5.60 11.45 -29.97
N ILE A 8 -5.13 11.74 -28.74
CA ILE A 8 -3.79 12.29 -28.50
C ILE A 8 -2.71 11.32 -28.97
N LEU A 9 -2.83 10.04 -28.63
CA LEU A 9 -1.88 9.00 -29.05
C LEU A 9 -1.81 8.88 -30.57
N HIS A 10 -2.95 8.95 -31.23
CA HIS A 10 -3.01 8.91 -32.71
C HIS A 10 -2.31 10.11 -33.35
N LYS A 11 -2.50 11.31 -32.80
CA LYS A 11 -1.80 12.52 -33.24
C LYS A 11 -0.29 12.43 -33.01
N VAL A 12 0.14 11.96 -31.85
CA VAL A 12 1.58 11.76 -31.54
C VAL A 12 2.20 10.77 -32.52
N ILE A 13 1.56 9.62 -32.78
CA ILE A 13 2.03 8.61 -33.76
C ILE A 13 2.11 9.23 -35.16
N GLN A 14 1.13 10.01 -35.57
CA GLN A 14 1.11 10.65 -36.87
C GLN A 14 2.26 11.69 -36.99
N LEU A 15 2.46 12.54 -35.99
CA LEU A 15 3.55 13.50 -35.95
C LEU A 15 4.93 12.83 -35.95
N THR A 16 5.09 11.77 -35.18
CA THR A 16 6.34 10.99 -35.13
C THR A 16 6.70 10.36 -36.48
N ARG A 17 5.69 9.96 -37.28
CA ARG A 17 5.88 9.41 -38.62
C ARG A 17 6.18 10.48 -39.67
N GLN A 18 5.63 11.67 -39.52
CA GLN A 18 5.71 12.75 -40.50
C GLN A 18 6.85 13.74 -40.23
N ASN A 19 7.37 13.79 -39.02
CA ASN A 19 8.37 14.77 -38.62
C ASN A 19 9.54 14.12 -37.87
N PRO A 20 10.70 13.92 -38.53
CA PRO A 20 11.88 13.32 -37.90
C PRO A 20 12.44 14.15 -36.72
N GLU A 21 12.32 15.47 -36.74
CA GLU A 21 12.77 16.34 -35.67
C GLU A 21 11.90 16.16 -34.41
N PHE A 22 10.58 16.11 -34.60
CA PHE A 22 9.63 15.79 -33.53
C PHE A 22 9.90 14.42 -32.92
N ASN A 23 10.21 13.41 -33.75
CA ASN A 23 10.59 12.08 -33.26
C ASN A 23 11.85 12.13 -32.40
N THR A 24 12.87 12.89 -32.84
CA THR A 24 14.13 13.03 -32.11
C THR A 24 13.93 13.73 -30.77
N GLU A 25 13.17 14.81 -30.73
CA GLU A 25 12.90 15.55 -29.51
C GLU A 25 12.02 14.76 -28.54
N LEU A 26 10.99 14.06 -29.04
CA LEU A 26 10.15 13.19 -28.23
C LEU A 26 10.94 12.05 -27.60
N ARG A 27 11.89 11.45 -28.33
CA ARG A 27 12.79 10.42 -27.80
C ARG A 27 13.71 10.95 -26.71
N LYS A 28 14.23 12.17 -26.88
CA LYS A 28 15.07 12.86 -25.91
C LYS A 28 14.30 13.15 -24.62
N GLU A 29 13.09 13.70 -24.76
CA GLU A 29 12.20 13.97 -23.63
C GLU A 29 11.78 12.71 -22.85
N LEU A 30 11.64 11.58 -23.56
CA LEU A 30 11.30 10.29 -22.97
C LEU A 30 12.54 9.47 -22.56
N GLU A 31 13.78 10.01 -22.70
CA GLU A 31 15.05 9.33 -22.43
C GLU A 31 15.22 8.02 -23.25
N ILE A 32 14.59 7.93 -24.42
CA ILE A 32 14.67 6.77 -25.30
C ILE A 32 15.92 6.92 -26.19
N ALA A 33 16.89 5.99 -26.05
CA ALA A 33 18.10 6.07 -26.86
C ALA A 33 17.81 5.98 -28.36
N PRO A 34 18.55 6.72 -29.23
CA PRO A 34 18.43 6.57 -30.66
C PRO A 34 18.83 5.17 -31.07
N SER A 35 17.92 4.45 -31.77
CA SER A 35 18.25 3.15 -32.35
C SER A 35 19.19 3.32 -33.55
N ALA A 36 20.27 2.52 -33.60
CA ALA A 36 21.15 2.48 -34.75
C ALA A 36 20.34 2.05 -36.01
N MET A 37 20.31 2.87 -37.03
CA MET A 37 19.57 2.60 -38.28
C MET A 37 20.15 1.43 -39.04
N SER A 38 19.44 0.30 -39.04
CA SER A 38 19.58 -0.75 -40.07
C SER A 38 18.20 -1.02 -40.70
N VAL A 39 18.10 -0.81 -41.98
CA VAL A 39 16.86 -0.70 -42.76
C VAL A 39 15.92 -1.91 -42.81
N PRO A 40 16.31 -3.19 -42.56
CA PRO A 40 15.35 -4.30 -42.51
C PRO A 40 14.70 -4.58 -41.13
N VAL A 41 15.19 -3.99 -40.05
CA VAL A 41 14.68 -4.20 -38.69
C VAL A 41 13.74 -3.07 -38.23
N LEU A 42 13.38 -2.17 -39.15
CA LEU A 42 12.64 -0.95 -38.87
C LEU A 42 11.27 -1.21 -38.20
N ASN A 43 10.56 -2.26 -38.59
CA ASN A 43 9.22 -2.52 -38.06
C ASN A 43 9.23 -2.98 -36.61
N ASP A 44 10.16 -3.84 -36.21
CA ASP A 44 10.22 -4.35 -34.82
C ASP A 44 10.76 -3.31 -33.84
N SER A 45 11.73 -2.49 -34.25
CA SER A 45 12.25 -1.40 -33.45
C SER A 45 11.19 -0.31 -33.25
N ILE A 46 10.53 0.12 -34.32
CA ILE A 46 9.45 1.12 -34.28
C ILE A 46 8.28 0.60 -33.42
N THR A 47 7.92 -0.68 -33.56
CA THR A 47 6.85 -1.26 -32.76
C THR A 47 7.20 -1.30 -31.26
N ARG A 48 8.43 -1.66 -30.91
CA ARG A 48 8.91 -1.60 -29.51
C ARG A 48 8.96 -0.18 -28.98
N ASP A 49 9.47 0.77 -29.77
CA ASP A 49 9.53 2.17 -29.37
C ASP A 49 8.12 2.78 -29.18
N ILE A 50 7.17 2.47 -30.08
CA ILE A 50 5.76 2.89 -29.93
C ILE A 50 5.13 2.24 -28.69
N THR A 51 5.41 0.96 -28.43
CA THR A 51 4.90 0.29 -27.23
C THR A 51 5.46 0.95 -25.97
N SER A 52 6.76 1.26 -25.93
CA SER A 52 7.41 1.93 -24.81
C SER A 52 6.87 3.36 -24.58
N ILE A 53 6.66 4.13 -25.68
CA ILE A 53 6.03 5.45 -25.61
C ILE A 53 4.60 5.34 -25.10
N ARG A 54 3.83 4.38 -25.61
CA ARG A 54 2.46 4.12 -25.16
C ARG A 54 2.42 3.78 -23.69
N GLU A 55 3.25 2.86 -23.22
CA GLU A 55 3.35 2.48 -21.81
C GLU A 55 3.74 3.69 -20.93
N ALA A 56 4.70 4.50 -21.36
CA ALA A 56 5.11 5.70 -20.65
C ALA A 56 3.98 6.76 -20.58
N LEU A 57 3.21 6.93 -21.66
CA LEU A 57 2.07 7.85 -21.70
C LEU A 57 0.89 7.31 -20.89
N GLU A 58 0.61 5.99 -20.94
CA GLU A 58 -0.40 5.35 -20.11
C GLU A 58 -0.06 5.47 -18.62
N ILE A 59 1.20 5.30 -18.26
CA ILE A 59 1.70 5.52 -16.90
C ILE A 59 1.46 6.97 -16.47
N ARG A 60 1.88 7.96 -17.27
CA ARG A 60 1.70 9.38 -16.95
C ARG A 60 0.23 9.82 -16.92
N ALA A 61 -0.62 9.27 -17.78
CA ALA A 61 -2.04 9.62 -17.84
C ALA A 61 -2.89 8.98 -16.74
N ASN A 62 -2.50 7.80 -16.26
CA ASN A 62 -3.31 7.03 -15.32
C ASN A 62 -2.85 7.14 -13.86
N VAL A 63 -1.70 7.76 -13.55
CA VAL A 63 -1.09 7.60 -12.24
C VAL A 63 -0.38 8.87 -11.76
N SER A 64 -1.07 10.00 -11.70
CA SER A 64 -0.58 11.11 -10.88
C SER A 64 -1.10 10.93 -9.45
N ILE A 65 -0.24 10.48 -8.54
CA ILE A 65 -0.52 10.56 -7.11
C ILE A 65 -0.44 12.04 -6.71
N SER A 66 -1.56 12.60 -6.24
CA SER A 66 -1.59 13.98 -5.79
C SER A 66 -1.26 14.05 -4.31
N TYR A 67 -0.30 14.89 -3.97
CA TYR A 67 0.05 15.21 -2.58
C TYR A 67 -0.35 16.66 -2.20
N GLY A 68 -1.29 17.25 -2.94
CA GLY A 68 -1.75 18.63 -2.71
C GLY A 68 -2.32 18.91 -1.32
N PHE A 69 -2.85 17.89 -0.66
CA PHE A 69 -3.38 17.97 0.70
C PHE A 69 -2.30 18.01 1.80
N VAL A 70 -1.05 17.65 1.47
CA VAL A 70 0.08 17.72 2.41
C VAL A 70 0.50 19.18 2.57
N LYS A 71 0.28 19.74 3.77
CA LYS A 71 0.52 21.17 4.04
C LYS A 71 2.00 21.49 4.23
N GLU A 72 2.76 20.59 4.85
CA GLU A 72 4.19 20.75 5.06
C GLU A 72 4.94 20.65 3.74
N GLN A 73 5.48 21.78 3.29
CA GLN A 73 6.15 21.90 1.99
C GLN A 73 7.27 20.86 1.82
N ARG A 74 8.12 20.70 2.85
CA ARG A 74 9.26 19.75 2.78
C ARG A 74 8.82 18.30 2.61
N VAL A 75 7.75 17.89 3.31
CA VAL A 75 7.17 16.54 3.20
C VAL A 75 6.58 16.34 1.81
N ARG A 76 5.81 17.33 1.33
CA ARG A 76 5.19 17.29 -0.01
C ARG A 76 6.24 17.19 -1.11
N ASP A 77 7.29 18.02 -1.06
CA ASP A 77 8.35 18.01 -2.06
C ASP A 77 9.09 16.67 -2.07
N GLN A 78 9.37 16.08 -0.90
CA GLN A 78 10.00 14.77 -0.82
C GLN A 78 9.10 13.67 -1.42
N LEU A 79 7.80 13.68 -1.12
CA LEU A 79 6.83 12.73 -1.70
C LEU A 79 6.78 12.84 -3.23
N ILE A 80 6.80 14.05 -3.77
CA ILE A 80 6.85 14.28 -5.22
C ILE A 80 8.15 13.73 -5.82
N ILE A 81 9.30 14.00 -5.18
CA ILE A 81 10.60 13.49 -5.63
C ILE A 81 10.61 11.96 -5.64
N ASP A 82 10.13 11.32 -4.57
CA ASP A 82 10.09 9.86 -4.46
C ASP A 82 9.11 9.24 -5.48
N ASN A 83 7.99 9.93 -5.78
CA ASN A 83 7.08 9.51 -6.83
C ASN A 83 7.73 9.59 -8.23
N LEU A 84 8.43 10.69 -8.52
CA LEU A 84 9.19 10.81 -9.77
C LEU A 84 10.26 9.72 -9.91
N ARG A 85 11.00 9.44 -8.84
CA ARG A 85 12.00 8.35 -8.83
C ARG A 85 11.37 6.98 -9.03
N MET A 86 10.22 6.74 -8.41
CA MET A 86 9.45 5.52 -8.58
C MET A 86 9.06 5.33 -10.06
N GLU A 87 8.44 6.33 -10.66
CA GLU A 87 8.00 6.25 -12.05
C GLU A 87 9.17 6.16 -13.04
N ASN A 88 10.24 6.90 -12.81
CA ASN A 88 11.46 6.82 -13.63
C ASN A 88 12.08 5.42 -13.58
N ALA A 89 12.04 4.74 -12.42
CA ALA A 89 12.53 3.36 -12.33
C ALA A 89 11.73 2.40 -13.24
N ALA A 90 10.41 2.58 -13.34
CA ALA A 90 9.57 1.78 -14.25
C ALA A 90 9.90 2.01 -15.73
N LEU A 91 10.33 3.22 -16.08
CA LEU A 91 10.61 3.63 -17.47
C LEU A 91 12.01 3.29 -17.98
N LYS A 92 12.93 2.88 -17.13
CA LYS A 92 14.32 2.53 -17.51
C LYS A 92 14.42 1.20 -18.23
N LEU A 93 13.85 1.08 -19.41
CA LEU A 93 13.69 -0.18 -20.18
C LEU A 93 15.00 -0.88 -20.55
N LYS A 94 16.15 -0.22 -20.43
CA LYS A 94 17.48 -0.82 -20.63
C LYS A 94 17.96 -1.63 -19.43
N GLU A 95 17.44 -1.37 -18.24
CA GLU A 95 17.79 -2.11 -17.03
C GLU A 95 16.93 -3.40 -16.96
N PRO A 96 17.45 -4.48 -16.34
CA PRO A 96 16.68 -5.69 -16.10
C PRO A 96 15.38 -5.38 -15.34
N GLU A 97 14.28 -6.01 -15.72
CA GLU A 97 12.97 -5.75 -15.12
C GLU A 97 12.98 -5.93 -13.60
N ALA A 98 13.65 -6.95 -13.09
CA ALA A 98 13.76 -7.20 -11.65
C ALA A 98 14.44 -6.05 -10.89
N GLU A 99 15.47 -5.43 -11.46
CA GLU A 99 16.17 -4.29 -10.86
C GLU A 99 15.30 -3.04 -10.90
N ARG A 100 14.63 -2.80 -12.02
CA ARG A 100 13.66 -1.70 -12.15
C ARG A 100 12.52 -1.83 -11.15
N PHE A 101 11.96 -3.03 -11.06
CA PHE A 101 10.85 -3.30 -10.14
C PHE A 101 11.30 -3.17 -8.67
N TYR A 102 12.51 -3.63 -8.35
CA TYR A 102 13.10 -3.42 -7.03
C TYR A 102 13.22 -1.93 -6.69
N THR A 103 13.86 -1.15 -7.58
CA THR A 103 14.03 0.30 -7.39
C THR A 103 12.68 1.02 -7.29
N PHE A 104 11.71 0.61 -8.09
CA PHE A 104 10.33 1.08 -8.03
C PHE A 104 9.71 0.83 -6.65
N CYS A 105 9.80 -0.39 -6.14
CA CYS A 105 9.24 -0.76 -4.84
C CYS A 105 9.89 -0.02 -3.68
N VAL A 106 11.20 0.22 -3.73
CA VAL A 106 11.92 1.00 -2.71
C VAL A 106 11.40 2.44 -2.67
N ASN A 107 11.26 3.10 -3.82
CA ASN A 107 10.72 4.46 -3.87
C ASN A 107 9.21 4.53 -3.54
N ALA A 108 8.45 3.49 -3.86
CA ALA A 108 7.07 3.36 -3.39
C ALA A 108 6.99 3.25 -1.86
N PHE A 109 7.92 2.50 -1.25
CA PHE A 109 7.99 2.39 0.20
C PHE A 109 8.37 3.71 0.87
N TYR A 110 9.29 4.50 0.33
CA TYR A 110 9.63 5.82 0.88
C TYR A 110 8.42 6.76 0.87
N GLN A 111 7.63 6.76 -0.20
CA GLN A 111 6.37 7.51 -0.23
C GLN A 111 5.39 7.01 0.84
N LEU A 112 5.22 5.68 0.95
CA LEU A 112 4.37 5.07 1.97
C LEU A 112 4.81 5.48 3.39
N GLU A 113 6.09 5.37 3.71
CA GLU A 113 6.63 5.72 5.02
C GLU A 113 6.39 7.19 5.36
N ASN A 114 6.71 8.09 4.44
CA ASN A 114 6.51 9.53 4.62
C ASN A 114 5.04 9.90 4.80
N ILE A 115 4.13 9.37 3.98
CA ILE A 115 2.71 9.73 4.05
C ILE A 115 2.03 9.13 5.28
N VAL A 116 2.45 7.95 5.73
CA VAL A 116 1.98 7.33 6.98
C VAL A 116 2.45 8.14 8.19
N ASN A 117 3.71 8.56 8.21
CA ASN A 117 4.23 9.43 9.26
C ASN A 117 3.48 10.77 9.30
N TYR A 118 3.24 11.37 8.13
CA TYR A 118 2.48 12.60 8.01
C TYR A 118 1.06 12.45 8.59
N TYR A 119 0.35 11.37 8.22
CA TYR A 119 -0.98 11.08 8.75
C TYR A 119 -1.01 11.06 10.28
N PHE A 120 -0.13 10.30 10.89
CA PHE A 120 -0.08 10.16 12.34
C PHE A 120 0.35 11.47 13.03
N HIS A 121 1.33 12.16 12.48
CA HIS A 121 1.80 13.45 13.01
C HIS A 121 0.70 14.53 13.03
N VAL A 122 -0.05 14.65 11.93
CA VAL A 122 -1.10 15.67 11.80
C VAL A 122 -2.38 15.30 12.54
N THR A 123 -2.72 14.00 12.55
CA THR A 123 -3.98 13.55 13.16
C THR A 123 -3.88 13.43 14.69
N PHE A 124 -2.69 13.08 15.19
CA PHE A 124 -2.44 12.87 16.62
C PHE A 124 -1.20 13.68 17.07
N PRO A 125 -1.35 14.99 17.27
CA PRO A 125 -0.22 15.84 17.63
C PRO A 125 0.30 15.60 19.06
N ASN A 126 -0.49 14.93 19.91
CA ASN A 126 -0.07 14.51 21.24
C ASN A 126 0.54 13.12 21.20
N ASN A 127 1.80 12.99 21.66
CA ASN A 127 2.55 11.74 21.61
C ASN A 127 1.93 10.61 22.44
N ASP A 128 1.35 10.89 23.58
CA ASP A 128 0.69 9.87 24.42
C ASP A 128 -0.59 9.35 23.77
N GLU A 129 -1.34 10.24 23.15
CA GLU A 129 -2.50 9.87 22.33
C GLU A 129 -2.09 9.03 21.14
N LEU A 130 -1.04 9.43 20.41
CA LEU A 130 -0.48 8.71 19.29
C LEU A 130 -0.09 7.28 19.66
N LEU A 131 0.67 7.10 20.75
CA LEU A 131 1.07 5.77 21.23
C LEU A 131 -0.14 4.92 21.60
N THR A 132 -1.11 5.50 22.31
CA THR A 132 -2.35 4.82 22.70
C THR A 132 -3.16 4.35 21.48
N ILE A 133 -3.27 5.18 20.46
CA ILE A 133 -3.96 4.86 19.22
C ILE A 133 -3.23 3.75 18.47
N ILE A 134 -1.92 3.84 18.33
CA ILE A 134 -1.15 2.78 17.63
C ILE A 134 -1.24 1.46 18.40
N GLU A 135 -1.13 1.46 19.73
CA GLU A 135 -1.32 0.26 20.55
C GLU A 135 -2.72 -0.34 20.37
N LYS A 136 -3.76 0.50 20.36
CA LYS A 136 -5.15 0.06 20.21
C LYS A 136 -5.42 -0.58 18.86
N TYR A 137 -4.87 -0.02 17.78
CA TYR A 137 -5.14 -0.44 16.41
C TYR A 137 -4.07 -1.36 15.82
N THR A 138 -2.99 -1.66 16.56
CA THR A 138 -2.04 -2.70 16.18
C THR A 138 -2.57 -4.06 16.68
N GLU A 139 -2.45 -5.10 15.88
CA GLU A 139 -2.86 -6.45 16.29
C GLU A 139 -1.93 -7.03 17.35
N GLY A 140 -2.53 -7.76 18.28
CA GLY A 140 -1.84 -8.40 19.41
C GLY A 140 -1.72 -7.49 20.64
N ASP A 141 -1.24 -8.05 21.75
CA ASP A 141 -1.05 -7.35 23.04
C ASP A 141 0.23 -6.49 23.06
N PHE A 142 0.48 -5.80 21.93
CA PHE A 142 1.67 -4.95 21.81
C PHE A 142 1.50 -3.68 22.67
N LYS A 143 2.52 -3.41 23.52
CA LYS A 143 2.60 -2.19 24.32
C LYS A 143 3.96 -1.53 24.16
N PHE A 144 3.96 -0.22 23.99
CA PHE A 144 5.20 0.56 24.00
C PHE A 144 5.74 0.68 25.43
N LYS A 145 7.06 0.50 25.57
CA LYS A 145 7.74 0.82 26.83
C LYS A 145 7.85 2.35 26.96
N ARG A 146 7.05 2.91 27.85
CA ARG A 146 7.07 4.35 28.15
C ARG A 146 8.19 4.65 29.15
N ASN A 147 9.39 4.89 28.65
CA ASN A 147 10.59 5.12 29.50
C ASN A 147 10.76 6.60 29.90
N GLY A 148 9.71 7.42 29.94
CA GLY A 148 9.77 8.84 30.30
C GLY A 148 10.45 9.74 29.29
N ARG A 149 10.82 9.21 28.08
CA ARG A 149 11.28 10.02 26.94
C ARG A 149 10.08 10.33 26.04
N GLU A 150 10.03 11.56 25.56
CA GLU A 150 9.11 11.89 24.48
C GLU A 150 9.42 11.01 23.27
N THR A 151 8.43 10.27 22.79
CA THR A 151 8.58 9.38 21.65
C THR A 151 8.00 10.09 20.43
N ASP A 152 8.85 10.49 19.50
CA ASP A 152 8.40 11.09 18.25
C ASP A 152 7.73 10.03 17.34
N VAL A 153 6.89 10.49 16.44
CA VAL A 153 6.27 9.62 15.40
C VAL A 153 7.33 8.85 14.60
N SER A 154 8.52 9.42 14.39
CA SER A 154 9.64 8.78 13.71
C SER A 154 10.23 7.60 14.47
N ASP A 155 10.18 7.61 15.81
CA ASP A 155 10.73 6.55 16.67
C ASP A 155 9.86 5.29 16.68
N ILE A 156 8.59 5.43 16.31
CA ILE A 156 7.66 4.29 16.26
C ILE A 156 7.96 3.44 15.03
N PRO A 157 8.17 2.13 15.18
CA PRO A 157 8.43 1.26 14.03
C PRO A 157 7.33 1.33 12.98
N ILE A 158 7.70 1.54 11.72
CA ILE A 158 6.74 1.71 10.61
C ILE A 158 5.78 0.52 10.46
N ALA A 159 6.17 -0.68 10.88
CA ALA A 159 5.29 -1.85 10.85
C ALA A 159 4.04 -1.67 11.71
N HIS A 160 4.19 -1.12 12.92
CA HIS A 160 3.05 -0.85 13.82
C HIS A 160 2.17 0.27 13.24
N LYS A 161 2.79 1.31 12.68
CA LYS A 161 2.06 2.39 12.00
C LYS A 161 1.25 1.89 10.82
N ILE A 162 1.81 1.02 9.96
CA ILE A 162 1.08 0.41 8.84
C ILE A 162 -0.09 -0.44 9.35
N ASN A 163 0.12 -1.28 10.36
CA ASN A 163 -0.94 -2.11 10.93
C ASN A 163 -2.07 -1.24 11.50
N ALA A 164 -1.73 -0.27 12.33
CA ALA A 164 -2.70 0.67 12.90
C ALA A 164 -3.45 1.44 11.81
N LEU A 165 -2.73 1.99 10.81
CA LEU A 165 -3.34 2.71 9.69
C LEU A 165 -4.34 1.84 8.92
N CYS A 166 -3.97 0.61 8.59
CA CYS A 166 -4.85 -0.31 7.85
C CYS A 166 -6.13 -0.63 8.63
N ASN A 167 -6.04 -0.72 9.95
CA ASN A 167 -7.19 -0.94 10.81
C ASN A 167 -8.04 0.33 10.97
N ILE A 168 -7.43 1.51 11.12
CA ILE A 168 -8.11 2.81 11.23
C ILE A 168 -8.85 3.16 9.93
N LEU A 169 -8.21 2.93 8.78
CA LEU A 169 -8.75 3.31 7.46
C LEU A 169 -9.46 2.15 6.73
N PHE A 170 -9.66 1.01 7.38
CA PHE A 170 -10.36 -0.17 6.82
C PHE A 170 -9.80 -0.65 5.48
N LEU A 171 -8.48 -0.66 5.33
CA LEU A 171 -7.84 -1.03 4.06
C LEU A 171 -7.85 -2.55 3.80
N GLY A 172 -8.15 -3.37 4.83
CA GLY A 172 -8.24 -4.83 4.75
C GLY A 172 -6.88 -5.55 4.76
N ASP A 173 -6.93 -6.86 5.03
CA ASP A 173 -5.74 -7.68 5.28
C ASP A 173 -4.81 -7.79 4.08
N LYS A 174 -5.36 -7.91 2.87
CA LYS A 174 -4.55 -7.97 1.65
C LYS A 174 -3.68 -6.72 1.48
N PHE A 175 -4.23 -5.54 1.80
CA PHE A 175 -3.46 -4.29 1.81
C PHE A 175 -2.35 -4.33 2.84
N ARG A 176 -2.69 -4.67 4.08
CA ARG A 176 -1.74 -4.78 5.18
C ARG A 176 -0.58 -5.71 4.84
N MET A 177 -0.89 -6.90 4.30
CA MET A 177 0.14 -7.86 3.86
C MET A 177 1.04 -7.28 2.76
N THR A 178 0.46 -6.67 1.72
CA THR A 178 1.24 -6.11 0.61
C THR A 178 2.13 -4.96 1.07
N LEU A 179 1.62 -4.03 1.90
CA LEU A 179 2.42 -2.94 2.46
C LEU A 179 3.54 -3.44 3.38
N GLY A 180 3.25 -4.47 4.18
CA GLY A 180 4.26 -5.14 5.01
C GLY A 180 5.35 -5.83 4.18
N GLN A 181 4.99 -6.47 3.07
CA GLN A 181 5.94 -7.06 2.13
C GLN A 181 6.77 -5.99 1.41
N LEU A 182 6.18 -4.88 1.00
CA LEU A 182 6.88 -3.75 0.40
C LEU A 182 7.98 -3.21 1.35
N ARG A 183 7.69 -3.10 2.65
CA ARG A 183 8.69 -2.79 3.69
C ARG A 183 9.83 -3.80 3.70
N GLN A 184 9.52 -5.10 3.56
CA GLN A 184 10.56 -6.14 3.53
C GLN A 184 11.44 -6.04 2.29
N VAL A 185 10.92 -5.64 1.14
CA VAL A 185 11.71 -5.40 -0.08
C VAL A 185 12.77 -4.33 0.20
N ARG A 186 12.36 -3.17 0.76
CA ARG A 186 13.29 -2.09 1.13
C ARG A 186 14.38 -2.58 2.09
N ASN A 187 13.99 -3.23 3.19
CA ASN A 187 14.94 -3.66 4.22
C ASN A 187 15.97 -4.68 3.72
N LYS A 188 15.58 -5.55 2.77
CA LYS A 188 16.50 -6.58 2.24
C LYS A 188 17.46 -6.03 1.20
N GLY A 189 17.06 -5.02 0.47
CA GLY A 189 17.90 -4.45 -0.58
C GLY A 189 18.96 -3.47 -0.07
N GLU A 190 18.76 -2.86 1.08
CA GLU A 190 19.79 -2.01 1.71
C GLU A 190 20.98 -2.84 2.23
N HIS A 191 20.74 -4.09 2.61
CA HIS A 191 21.81 -5.01 2.94
C HIS A 191 22.41 -5.59 1.66
N ARG A 192 23.38 -4.92 1.07
CA ARG A 192 24.22 -5.43 -0.06
C ARG A 192 25.05 -6.66 0.34
N CYS A 193 24.56 -7.45 1.28
CA CYS A 193 25.20 -8.69 1.68
C CYS A 193 24.96 -9.75 0.62
N MET A 194 26.02 -10.14 -0.08
CA MET A 194 25.97 -11.17 -1.13
C MET A 194 25.55 -12.54 -0.60
N VAL A 195 25.64 -12.76 0.72
CA VAL A 195 25.22 -13.99 1.40
C VAL A 195 23.81 -13.80 1.97
N ILE A 196 22.81 -13.85 1.11
CA ILE A 196 21.40 -13.84 1.53
C ILE A 196 20.98 -15.29 1.73
N GLN A 197 20.37 -15.59 2.89
CA GLN A 197 19.76 -16.91 3.14
C GLN A 197 18.73 -17.22 2.05
N GLN A 198 18.70 -18.48 1.58
CA GLN A 198 17.85 -18.91 0.47
C GLN A 198 16.37 -18.59 0.74
N GLU A 199 15.88 -18.80 1.96
CA GLU A 199 14.51 -18.45 2.36
C GLU A 199 14.16 -16.95 2.14
N LYS A 200 15.12 -16.05 2.35
CA LYS A 200 14.91 -14.62 2.12
C LYS A 200 14.87 -14.27 0.64
N LYS A 201 15.64 -14.99 -0.20
CA LYS A 201 15.57 -14.88 -1.67
C LYS A 201 14.21 -15.35 -2.17
N ASP A 202 13.71 -16.47 -1.65
CA ASP A 202 12.42 -17.05 -2.05
C ASP A 202 11.25 -16.12 -1.72
N LYS A 203 11.28 -15.45 -0.54
CA LYS A 203 10.27 -14.45 -0.17
C LYS A 203 10.26 -13.23 -1.08
N LEU A 204 11.44 -12.76 -1.52
CA LEU A 204 11.57 -11.66 -2.48
C LEU A 204 11.09 -12.09 -3.87
N TYR A 205 11.49 -13.28 -4.31
CA TYR A 205 11.07 -13.87 -5.58
C TYR A 205 9.55 -14.02 -5.63
N ASN A 206 8.93 -14.55 -4.57
CA ASN A 206 7.49 -14.68 -4.47
C ASN A 206 6.79 -13.32 -4.51
N PHE A 207 7.33 -12.31 -3.83
CA PHE A 207 6.77 -10.96 -3.93
C PHE A 207 6.78 -10.44 -5.36
N PHE A 208 7.89 -10.59 -6.09
CA PHE A 208 8.02 -10.14 -7.48
C PHE A 208 7.15 -10.96 -8.46
N LYS A 209 6.89 -12.24 -8.14
CA LYS A 209 6.01 -13.09 -8.94
C LYS A 209 4.53 -12.65 -8.87
N TYR A 210 4.08 -12.18 -7.71
CA TYR A 210 2.67 -11.87 -7.45
C TYR A 210 2.33 -10.38 -7.50
N ASN A 211 3.33 -9.51 -7.65
CA ASN A 211 3.13 -8.07 -7.71
C ASN A 211 3.72 -7.50 -8.99
N THR A 212 3.05 -6.48 -9.54
CA THR A 212 3.47 -5.74 -10.72
C THR A 212 3.63 -4.26 -10.38
N PHE A 213 4.25 -3.47 -11.26
CA PHE A 213 4.30 -2.01 -11.14
C PHE A 213 2.90 -1.43 -10.88
N ASN A 214 1.90 -1.88 -11.65
CA ASN A 214 0.53 -1.39 -11.53
C ASN A 214 -0.15 -1.79 -10.22
N SER A 215 0.09 -3.01 -9.72
CA SER A 215 -0.47 -3.41 -8.42
C SER A 215 0.09 -2.58 -7.28
N ILE A 216 1.39 -2.30 -7.27
CA ILE A 216 2.01 -1.46 -6.23
C ILE A 216 1.50 -0.01 -6.32
N ARG A 217 1.39 0.56 -7.54
CA ARG A 217 0.76 1.88 -7.73
C ARG A 217 -0.65 1.92 -7.17
N PHE A 218 -1.48 0.93 -7.51
CA PHE A 218 -2.85 0.84 -7.02
C PHE A 218 -2.91 0.87 -5.49
N TYR A 219 -2.06 0.08 -4.82
CA TYR A 219 -2.01 0.08 -3.35
C TYR A 219 -1.59 1.43 -2.79
N LEU A 220 -0.56 2.05 -3.39
CA LEU A 220 -0.07 3.36 -2.93
C LEU A 220 -1.12 4.45 -3.13
N ILE A 221 -1.74 4.55 -4.31
CA ILE A 221 -2.83 5.49 -4.61
C ILE A 221 -3.96 5.34 -3.60
N LYS A 222 -4.38 4.11 -3.34
CA LYS A 222 -5.50 3.86 -2.42
C LYS A 222 -5.17 4.28 -0.99
N VAL A 223 -3.95 4.04 -0.52
CA VAL A 223 -3.48 4.52 0.78
C VAL A 223 -3.46 6.05 0.83
N VAL A 224 -2.88 6.69 -0.19
CA VAL A 224 -2.80 8.16 -0.26
C VAL A 224 -4.19 8.80 -0.26
N ASN A 225 -5.11 8.31 -1.10
CA ASN A 225 -6.49 8.82 -1.16
C ASN A 225 -7.25 8.59 0.16
N SER A 226 -7.01 7.46 0.82
CA SER A 226 -7.62 7.19 2.13
C SER A 226 -7.07 8.11 3.20
N ILE A 227 -5.78 8.42 3.17
CA ILE A 227 -5.16 9.40 4.07
C ILE A 227 -5.67 10.81 3.78
N GLU A 228 -5.70 11.25 2.52
CA GLU A 228 -6.25 12.55 2.12
C GLU A 228 -7.67 12.77 2.67
N SER A 229 -8.49 11.73 2.59
CA SER A 229 -9.88 11.78 3.06
C SER A 229 -10.02 11.84 4.58
N ASN A 230 -8.99 11.43 5.35
CA ASN A 230 -9.09 11.22 6.80
C ASN A 230 -8.05 11.98 7.64
N VAL A 231 -7.02 12.55 7.04
CA VAL A 231 -5.96 13.27 7.77
C VAL A 231 -6.52 14.46 8.56
N GLY A 232 -6.12 14.58 9.82
CA GLY A 232 -6.58 15.63 10.73
C GLY A 232 -8.05 15.49 11.18
N LYS A 233 -8.70 14.36 10.87
CA LYS A 233 -10.06 14.07 11.32
C LYS A 233 -10.04 13.09 12.50
N PRO A 234 -10.99 13.21 13.45
CA PRO A 234 -11.12 12.22 14.52
C PRO A 234 -11.46 10.84 13.92
N ILE A 235 -10.95 9.78 14.58
CA ILE A 235 -11.33 8.42 14.21
C ILE A 235 -12.80 8.22 14.54
N VAL A 236 -13.60 7.96 13.52
CA VAL A 236 -15.01 7.60 13.69
C VAL A 236 -15.11 6.09 13.89
N GLU A 237 -15.38 5.68 15.11
CA GLU A 237 -15.67 4.28 15.41
C GLU A 237 -17.12 3.96 15.02
N ASN A 238 -17.27 3.13 14.00
CA ASN A 238 -18.58 2.61 13.67
C ASN A 238 -18.88 1.40 14.57
N ARG A 239 -19.71 1.62 15.60
CA ARG A 239 -20.17 0.58 16.54
C ARG A 239 -21.51 0.03 16.06
N THR A 240 -21.54 -1.27 15.81
CA THR A 240 -22.76 -2.00 15.42
C THR A 240 -22.97 -3.19 16.37
N ASN A 241 -24.21 -3.38 16.80
CA ASN A 241 -24.60 -4.56 17.56
C ASN A 241 -25.16 -5.60 16.58
N VAL A 242 -24.62 -6.79 16.57
CA VAL A 242 -25.04 -7.87 15.68
C VAL A 242 -25.40 -9.09 16.51
N GLU A 243 -26.58 -9.68 16.21
CA GLU A 243 -26.92 -11.00 16.78
C GLU A 243 -26.02 -12.06 16.14
N ALA A 244 -25.39 -12.86 16.98
CA ALA A 244 -24.61 -14.00 16.56
C ALA A 244 -25.06 -15.27 17.29
N VAL A 245 -24.75 -16.41 16.69
CA VAL A 245 -25.01 -17.74 17.28
C VAL A 245 -23.66 -18.44 17.49
N ILE A 246 -23.47 -19.03 18.67
CA ILE A 246 -22.32 -19.87 18.92
C ILE A 246 -22.42 -21.10 18.03
N SER A 247 -21.55 -21.18 17.02
CA SER A 247 -21.56 -22.25 16.03
C SER A 247 -20.70 -23.45 16.46
N SER A 248 -19.64 -23.22 17.22
CA SER A 248 -18.80 -24.26 17.80
C SER A 248 -18.11 -23.74 19.05
N LEU A 249 -18.21 -24.50 20.13
CA LEU A 249 -17.53 -24.21 21.40
C LEU A 249 -16.57 -25.35 21.72
N LEU A 250 -15.29 -25.02 21.74
CA LEU A 250 -14.17 -25.92 22.06
C LEU A 250 -13.52 -25.46 23.37
N PRO A 251 -12.73 -26.29 24.05
CA PRO A 251 -12.06 -25.93 25.33
C PRO A 251 -11.18 -24.67 25.22
N SER A 252 -10.57 -24.43 24.05
CA SER A 252 -9.64 -23.31 23.81
C SER A 252 -10.08 -22.34 22.73
N ALA A 253 -11.26 -22.51 22.12
CA ALA A 253 -11.75 -21.65 21.04
C ALA A 253 -13.27 -21.62 21.00
N CYS A 254 -13.85 -20.52 20.59
CA CYS A 254 -15.28 -20.38 20.34
C CYS A 254 -15.48 -19.73 18.97
N TYR A 255 -16.33 -20.33 18.16
CA TYR A 255 -16.71 -19.79 16.85
C TYR A 255 -18.15 -19.28 16.90
N VAL A 256 -18.34 -18.07 16.38
CA VAL A 256 -19.65 -17.41 16.31
C VAL A 256 -20.01 -17.19 14.86
N ARG A 257 -21.31 -17.35 14.53
CA ARG A 257 -21.84 -17.11 13.17
C ARG A 257 -22.76 -15.91 13.19
N PHE A 258 -22.50 -14.94 12.32
CA PHE A 258 -23.31 -13.74 12.06
C PHE A 258 -23.10 -13.27 10.61
N ASP A 259 -24.08 -12.62 10.02
CA ASP A 259 -24.01 -12.08 8.64
C ASP A 259 -23.42 -13.07 7.61
N ASP A 260 -23.87 -14.34 7.65
CA ASP A 260 -23.35 -15.45 6.81
C ASP A 260 -21.85 -15.74 6.93
N LYS A 261 -21.20 -15.22 7.96
CA LYS A 261 -19.80 -15.48 8.31
C LYS A 261 -19.70 -16.33 9.57
N THR A 262 -18.61 -17.07 9.66
CA THR A 262 -18.19 -17.71 10.92
C THR A 262 -16.82 -17.15 11.28
N GLU A 263 -16.71 -16.57 12.46
CA GLU A 263 -15.47 -15.99 12.97
C GLU A 263 -15.12 -16.59 14.33
N GLU A 264 -13.82 -16.70 14.59
CA GLU A 264 -13.34 -17.11 15.90
C GLU A 264 -13.47 -15.95 16.88
N LEU A 265 -14.08 -16.22 18.03
CA LEU A 265 -14.24 -15.26 19.09
C LEU A 265 -12.88 -14.96 19.74
N PRO A 266 -12.46 -13.70 19.90
CA PRO A 266 -11.22 -13.36 20.59
C PRO A 266 -11.10 -14.04 21.94
N GLU A 267 -9.91 -14.54 22.28
CA GLU A 267 -9.64 -15.33 23.49
C GLU A 267 -10.12 -14.65 24.77
N LYS A 268 -10.04 -13.32 24.86
CA LYS A 268 -10.54 -12.51 25.99
C LYS A 268 -12.01 -12.74 26.33
N PHE A 269 -12.81 -13.27 25.40
CA PHE A 269 -14.24 -13.54 25.59
C PHE A 269 -14.56 -14.98 25.94
N LEU A 270 -13.60 -15.92 25.87
CA LEU A 270 -13.82 -17.31 26.22
C LEU A 270 -14.38 -17.50 27.65
N PRO A 271 -13.94 -16.71 28.66
CA PRO A 271 -14.56 -16.77 30.00
C PRO A 271 -16.04 -16.39 30.02
N LYS A 272 -16.49 -15.47 29.13
CA LYS A 272 -17.89 -15.03 29.05
C LYS A 272 -18.82 -16.09 28.50
N VAL A 273 -18.32 -16.98 27.64
CA VAL A 273 -19.11 -18.08 27.04
C VAL A 273 -19.05 -19.38 27.82
N LYS A 274 -18.35 -19.38 28.98
CA LYS A 274 -18.28 -20.56 29.83
C LYS A 274 -19.68 -20.97 30.34
N GLY A 275 -20.09 -22.18 30.06
CA GLY A 275 -21.43 -22.69 30.40
C GLY A 275 -22.49 -22.50 29.30
N LYS A 276 -22.14 -21.86 28.20
CA LYS A 276 -23.00 -21.78 26.99
C LYS A 276 -22.83 -23.04 26.13
N GLN A 277 -23.74 -23.20 25.18
CA GLN A 277 -23.79 -24.36 24.26
C GLN A 277 -23.82 -23.89 22.80
N ASN A 278 -23.53 -24.79 21.88
CA ASN A 278 -23.72 -24.54 20.46
C ASN A 278 -25.22 -24.25 20.19
N GLY A 279 -25.50 -23.18 19.47
CA GLY A 279 -26.85 -22.68 19.22
C GLY A 279 -27.25 -21.50 20.13
N ASP A 280 -26.54 -21.25 21.23
CA ASP A 280 -26.83 -20.09 22.09
C ASP A 280 -26.58 -18.77 21.35
N LYS A 281 -27.48 -17.79 21.61
CA LYS A 281 -27.39 -16.47 21.01
C LYS A 281 -26.56 -15.51 21.85
N VAL A 282 -25.75 -14.70 21.18
CA VAL A 282 -24.96 -13.63 21.78
C VAL A 282 -25.14 -12.35 20.97
N ILE A 283 -24.91 -11.22 21.59
CA ILE A 283 -24.84 -9.93 20.89
C ILE A 283 -23.35 -9.55 20.79
N LEU A 284 -22.85 -9.48 19.58
CA LEU A 284 -21.51 -8.98 19.32
C LEU A 284 -21.56 -7.46 19.15
N ILE A 285 -20.67 -6.76 19.82
CA ILE A 285 -20.43 -5.34 19.58
C ILE A 285 -19.25 -5.28 18.63
N LEU A 286 -19.55 -4.93 17.39
CA LEU A 286 -18.53 -4.75 16.37
C LEU A 286 -18.10 -3.29 16.36
N VAL A 287 -16.80 -3.06 16.49
CA VAL A 287 -16.20 -1.76 16.21
C VAL A 287 -15.49 -1.89 14.89
N ASN A 288 -15.99 -1.13 13.90
CA ASN A 288 -15.40 -1.15 12.58
C ASN A 288 -15.39 -2.54 11.93
N GLY A 289 -16.44 -3.32 12.19
CA GLY A 289 -16.62 -4.68 11.66
C GLY A 289 -15.81 -5.77 12.38
N LYS A 290 -15.02 -5.44 13.40
CA LYS A 290 -14.30 -6.42 14.25
C LYS A 290 -14.99 -6.58 15.60
N ILE A 291 -14.94 -7.78 16.15
CA ILE A 291 -15.53 -8.07 17.46
C ILE A 291 -14.73 -7.33 18.54
N ASP A 292 -15.33 -6.28 19.12
CA ASP A 292 -14.75 -5.46 20.19
C ASP A 292 -15.22 -5.91 21.56
N ASP A 293 -16.53 -6.17 21.71
CA ASP A 293 -17.13 -6.70 22.93
C ASP A 293 -18.26 -7.68 22.59
N MET A 294 -18.72 -8.38 23.62
CA MET A 294 -19.79 -9.35 23.54
C MET A 294 -20.68 -9.28 24.78
N GLN A 295 -21.99 -9.34 24.56
CA GLN A 295 -23.01 -9.48 25.59
C GLN A 295 -23.72 -10.82 25.42
N LEU A 296 -24.00 -11.47 26.52
CA LEU A 296 -24.85 -12.67 26.50
C LEU A 296 -26.30 -12.23 26.28
N LYS A 297 -27.02 -12.94 25.44
CA LYS A 297 -28.46 -12.76 25.29
C LYS A 297 -29.11 -13.74 26.25
N ASP A 298 -29.85 -13.22 27.22
CA ASP A 298 -30.65 -13.99 28.19
C ASP A 298 -31.78 -14.74 27.48
#